data_e27ebabb304190421299d38b11255b70
#
_entry.id   e27ebabb304190421299d38b11255b70
#
_cell.length_a   1.000
_cell.length_b   1.000
_cell.length_c   1.000
_cell.angle_alpha   90.00
_cell.angle_beta   90.00
_cell.angle_gamma   90.00
#
_symmetry.space_group_name_H-M   'P 1'
#
loop_
_entity.id
_entity.type
_entity.pdbx_description
1 polymer ?
#
loop_
_entity_poly.entity_id
_entity_poly.type
_entity_poly.pdbx_seq_one_letter_code
_entity_poly.pdbx_strand_id
1 'polypeptide(L)'
;VDGQPGFVLQPYDEVYVRRSPGYQPQQNVAIEGQILFSGNYALTSREERLSDLINKAGGTTNYAYLRGAKLTRVANASEKKRMGDVIRLMRRQLGEAMIDSLGIEVENTFTVGIDLEKALAKPKSSADIVLREGDVISIPKNTNTVTIDGAVMMPNTVSYLEGKDIDYYLNQSGGYSENAKKSKKFIVYMNGQIT
;
A
#
# COMPACT_ATOMS: atom_id res chain seq x y z
N VAL A 1 22.81 32.98 19.20
CA VAL A 1 23.06 33.96 20.26
C VAL A 1 22.70 33.28 21.55
N ASP A 2 23.63 32.43 22.05
CA ASP A 2 23.43 31.77 23.31
C ASP A 2 23.59 32.79 24.43
N GLY A 3 22.43 33.13 25.06
CA GLY A 3 22.43 33.58 26.42
C GLY A 3 23.24 34.84 26.75
N GLN A 4 23.14 35.91 25.96
CA GLN A 4 23.50 37.24 26.51
C GLN A 4 22.34 37.68 27.40
N PRO A 5 22.49 37.62 28.72
CA PRO A 5 21.48 38.16 29.62
C PRO A 5 21.40 39.67 29.40
N GLY A 6 20.24 40.14 28.96
CA GLY A 6 19.98 41.56 28.81
C GLY A 6 19.72 42.05 27.37
N PHE A 7 19.49 41.17 26.39
CA PHE A 7 19.02 41.60 25.08
C PHE A 7 17.59 42.11 25.17
N VAL A 8 17.43 43.41 25.15
CA VAL A 8 16.09 44.06 25.18
C VAL A 8 15.73 44.47 23.77
N LEU A 9 14.55 43.95 23.30
CA LEU A 9 13.99 44.31 22.00
C LEU A 9 13.51 45.77 22.00
N GLN A 10 13.75 46.45 20.89
CA GLN A 10 13.29 47.81 20.63
C GLN A 10 12.15 47.82 19.60
N PRO A 11 11.31 48.88 19.53
CA PRO A 11 10.32 49.03 18.48
C PRO A 11 10.98 48.91 17.10
N TYR A 12 10.36 48.14 16.19
CA TYR A 12 10.84 47.79 14.84
C TYR A 12 11.90 46.69 14.76
N ASP A 13 12.32 46.06 15.88
CA ASP A 13 13.19 44.89 15.82
C ASP A 13 12.39 43.70 15.25
N GLU A 14 13.01 42.94 14.35
CA GLU A 14 12.48 41.70 13.81
C GLU A 14 13.21 40.49 14.37
N VAL A 15 12.48 39.56 14.95
CA VAL A 15 13.05 38.35 15.55
C VAL A 15 12.88 37.17 14.60
N TYR A 16 13.98 36.64 14.08
CA TYR A 16 13.96 35.46 13.22
C TYR A 16 14.43 34.22 14.00
N VAL A 17 13.52 33.29 14.25
CA VAL A 17 13.85 31.98 14.82
C VAL A 17 14.06 30.97 13.70
N ARG A 18 15.29 30.53 13.53
CA ARG A 18 15.64 29.49 12.55
C ARG A 18 15.56 28.12 13.18
N ARG A 19 15.10 27.14 12.37
CA ARG A 19 15.18 25.73 12.79
C ARG A 19 16.64 25.31 12.89
N SER A 20 16.95 24.47 13.89
CA SER A 20 18.28 23.83 13.96
C SER A 20 18.56 23.07 12.67
N PRO A 21 19.76 23.19 12.08
CA PRO A 21 20.13 22.43 10.87
C PRO A 21 19.98 20.91 11.03
N GLY A 22 20.11 20.40 12.26
CA GLY A 22 19.93 18.97 12.58
C GLY A 22 18.51 18.59 12.98
N TYR A 23 17.55 19.54 13.04
CA TYR A 23 16.18 19.21 13.40
C TYR A 23 15.50 18.46 12.27
N GLN A 24 15.11 17.22 12.55
CA GLN A 24 14.28 16.41 11.67
C GLN A 24 12.94 16.16 12.38
N PRO A 25 11.79 16.48 11.73
CA PRO A 25 10.51 16.11 12.30
C PRO A 25 10.42 14.59 12.40
N GLN A 26 9.80 14.12 13.47
CA GLN A 26 9.53 12.70 13.64
C GLN A 26 8.63 12.23 12.49
N GLN A 27 9.03 11.16 11.85
CA GLN A 27 8.27 10.50 10.79
C GLN A 27 7.65 9.22 11.35
N ASN A 28 6.37 9.02 11.08
CA ASN A 28 5.63 7.86 11.58
C ASN A 28 5.12 7.02 10.42
N VAL A 29 5.07 5.72 10.67
CA VAL A 29 4.47 4.71 9.80
C VAL A 29 3.49 3.88 10.61
N ALA A 30 2.48 3.32 9.98
CA ALA A 30 1.52 2.44 10.63
C ALA A 30 1.68 1.00 10.15
N ILE A 31 1.41 0.06 11.03
CA ILE A 31 1.34 -1.36 10.70
C ILE A 31 0.10 -1.97 11.34
N GLU A 32 -0.63 -2.76 10.55
CA GLU A 32 -1.91 -3.34 10.96
C GLU A 32 -2.09 -4.77 10.45
N GLY A 33 -3.08 -5.46 11.01
CA GLY A 33 -3.43 -6.83 10.62
C GLY A 33 -2.68 -7.89 11.41
N GLN A 34 -2.14 -8.89 10.72
CA GLN A 34 -1.53 -10.07 11.33
C GLN A 34 -0.06 -9.85 11.72
N ILE A 35 0.13 -8.95 12.65
CA ILE A 35 1.40 -8.60 13.30
C ILE A 35 1.22 -8.68 14.83
N LEU A 36 2.28 -8.96 15.59
CA LEU A 36 2.15 -9.10 17.04
C LEU A 36 1.75 -7.79 17.72
N PHE A 37 2.38 -6.69 17.35
CA PHE A 37 2.10 -5.37 17.91
C PHE A 37 1.72 -4.40 16.78
N SER A 38 0.41 -4.32 16.48
CA SER A 38 -0.10 -3.33 15.53
C SER A 38 -0.09 -1.93 16.13
N GLY A 39 0.09 -0.92 15.28
CA GLY A 39 0.07 0.49 15.71
C GLY A 39 0.96 1.40 14.89
N ASN A 40 1.21 2.60 15.44
CA ASN A 40 2.06 3.60 14.84
C ASN A 40 3.49 3.50 15.40
N TYR A 41 4.45 3.53 14.50
CA TYR A 41 5.87 3.44 14.81
C TYR A 41 6.62 4.66 14.27
N ALA A 42 7.48 5.23 15.12
CA ALA A 42 8.39 6.26 14.67
C ALA A 42 9.55 5.64 13.88
N LEU A 43 9.85 6.22 12.73
CA LEU A 43 11.06 5.89 11.98
C LEU A 43 12.28 6.46 12.72
N THR A 44 13.26 5.62 12.99
CA THR A 44 14.50 6.00 13.66
C THR A 44 15.55 6.50 12.68
N SER A 45 15.43 6.14 11.41
CA SER A 45 16.28 6.61 10.33
C SER A 45 15.50 6.75 9.03
N ARG A 46 16.06 7.51 8.08
CA ARG A 46 15.49 7.65 6.73
C ARG A 46 15.69 6.42 5.85
N GLU A 47 16.54 5.50 6.28
CA GLU A 47 16.84 4.27 5.56
C GLU A 47 16.15 3.04 6.17
N GLU A 48 15.26 3.27 7.14
CA GLU A 48 14.52 2.20 7.79
C GLU A 48 13.63 1.47 6.77
N ARG A 49 13.69 0.15 6.82
CA ARG A 49 13.09 -0.72 5.82
C ARG A 49 11.91 -1.49 6.37
N LEU A 50 11.20 -2.12 5.47
CA LEU A 50 10.04 -2.94 5.79
C LEU A 50 10.37 -4.05 6.80
N SER A 51 11.50 -4.75 6.63
CA SER A 51 11.95 -5.79 7.56
C SER A 51 12.25 -5.25 8.95
N ASP A 52 12.84 -4.05 9.06
CA ASP A 52 13.15 -3.41 10.34
C ASP A 52 11.87 -3.09 11.12
N LEU A 53 10.86 -2.55 10.44
CA LEU A 53 9.56 -2.26 11.05
C LEU A 53 8.85 -3.52 11.53
N ILE A 54 8.83 -4.58 10.71
CA ILE A 54 8.24 -5.86 11.10
C ILE A 54 8.91 -6.42 12.35
N ASN A 55 10.23 -6.34 12.44
CA ASN A 55 10.99 -6.76 13.62
C ASN A 55 10.66 -5.90 14.86
N LYS A 56 10.55 -4.57 14.69
CA LYS A 56 10.10 -3.67 15.78
C LYS A 56 8.68 -4.01 16.27
N ALA A 57 7.81 -4.41 15.37
CA ALA A 57 6.43 -4.81 15.68
C ALA A 57 6.33 -6.26 16.21
N GLY A 58 7.46 -6.88 16.55
CA GLY A 58 7.53 -8.20 17.16
C GLY A 58 7.39 -9.38 16.17
N GLY A 59 7.32 -9.10 14.87
CA GLY A 59 7.14 -10.12 13.85
C GLY A 59 5.66 -10.41 13.53
N THR A 60 5.43 -11.22 12.52
CA THR A 60 4.10 -11.60 12.04
C THR A 60 3.50 -12.74 12.88
N THR A 61 2.17 -12.80 12.93
CA THR A 61 1.47 -13.93 13.57
C THR A 61 1.51 -15.17 12.69
N ASN A 62 1.20 -16.34 13.25
CA ASN A 62 1.11 -17.61 12.52
C ASN A 62 -0.02 -17.64 11.49
N TYR A 63 -0.94 -16.66 11.55
CA TYR A 63 -2.06 -16.52 10.62
C TYR A 63 -1.80 -15.51 9.51
N ALA A 64 -0.62 -14.91 9.48
CA ALA A 64 -0.28 -13.89 8.51
C ALA A 64 -0.16 -14.45 7.09
N TYR A 65 -0.78 -13.77 6.14
CA TYR A 65 -0.62 -14.05 4.72
C TYR A 65 0.37 -13.06 4.10
N LEU A 66 1.66 -13.41 4.10
CA LEU A 66 2.74 -12.52 3.69
C LEU A 66 2.63 -12.07 2.23
N ARG A 67 2.18 -12.98 1.34
CA ARG A 67 1.98 -12.67 -0.10
C ARG A 67 0.83 -11.71 -0.36
N GLY A 68 -0.08 -11.57 0.59
CA GLY A 68 -1.20 -10.63 0.53
C GLY A 68 -0.91 -9.28 1.18
N ALA A 69 0.28 -9.10 1.72
CA ALA A 69 0.64 -7.85 2.38
C ALA A 69 0.62 -6.67 1.39
N LYS A 70 0.12 -5.53 1.87
CA LYS A 70 0.01 -4.28 1.10
C LYS A 70 0.78 -3.18 1.80
N LEU A 71 1.36 -2.30 1.02
CA LEU A 71 1.86 -1.02 1.48
C LEU A 71 1.04 0.09 0.82
N THR A 72 0.37 0.90 1.62
CA THR A 72 -0.30 2.12 1.15
C THR A 72 0.59 3.31 1.47
N ARG A 73 0.89 4.12 0.46
CA ARG A 73 1.83 5.23 0.54
C ARG A 73 1.15 6.55 0.20
N VAL A 74 1.47 7.60 0.95
CA VAL A 74 1.00 8.95 0.65
C VAL A 74 1.71 9.48 -0.59
N ALA A 75 0.93 9.90 -1.58
CA ALA A 75 1.46 10.44 -2.84
C ALA A 75 2.06 11.84 -2.62
N ASN A 76 3.30 12.02 -3.03
CA ASN A 76 3.92 13.33 -3.07
C ASN A 76 3.42 14.17 -4.27
N ALA A 77 3.79 15.45 -4.33
CA ALA A 77 3.30 16.36 -5.37
C ALA A 77 3.63 15.88 -6.81
N SER A 78 4.80 15.27 -7.02
CA SER A 78 5.20 14.77 -8.34
C SER A 78 4.47 13.47 -8.70
N GLU A 79 4.19 12.61 -7.72
CA GLU A 79 3.40 11.40 -7.90
C GLU A 79 1.94 11.73 -8.21
N LYS A 80 1.33 12.68 -7.48
CA LYS A 80 -0.03 13.18 -7.76
C LYS A 80 -0.13 13.78 -9.17
N LYS A 81 0.86 14.56 -9.59
CA LYS A 81 0.90 15.11 -10.94
C LYS A 81 0.91 13.99 -11.99
N ARG A 82 1.77 12.99 -11.85
CA ARG A 82 1.83 11.84 -12.77
C ARG A 82 0.51 11.07 -12.80
N MET A 83 -0.12 10.83 -11.65
CA MET A 83 -1.45 10.19 -11.59
C MET A 83 -2.50 11.02 -12.34
N GLY A 84 -2.51 12.34 -12.13
CA GLY A 84 -3.40 13.25 -12.87
C GLY A 84 -3.17 13.23 -14.39
N ASP A 85 -1.93 13.16 -14.82
CA ASP A 85 -1.60 13.08 -16.25
C ASP A 85 -2.07 11.75 -16.88
N VAL A 86 -1.94 10.63 -16.14
CA VAL A 86 -2.46 9.33 -16.57
C VAL A 86 -3.99 9.33 -16.67
N ILE A 87 -4.69 9.87 -15.66
CA ILE A 87 -6.16 9.97 -15.68
C ILE A 87 -6.60 10.88 -16.85
N ARG A 88 -5.91 11.98 -17.09
CA ARG A 88 -6.20 12.86 -18.24
C ARG A 88 -6.03 12.15 -19.60
N LEU A 89 -5.00 11.30 -19.72
CA LEU A 89 -4.80 10.47 -20.89
C LEU A 89 -5.93 9.44 -21.05
N MET A 90 -6.31 8.76 -19.98
CA MET A 90 -7.42 7.81 -19.96
C MET A 90 -8.75 8.48 -20.35
N ARG A 91 -9.04 9.68 -19.85
CA ARG A 91 -10.24 10.45 -20.24
C ARG A 91 -10.29 10.74 -21.74
N ARG A 92 -9.14 11.03 -22.36
CA ARG A 92 -9.06 11.23 -23.80
C ARG A 92 -9.30 9.95 -24.62
N GLN A 93 -8.89 8.79 -24.09
CA GLN A 93 -9.02 7.51 -24.79
C GLN A 93 -10.37 6.84 -24.58
N LEU A 94 -10.93 6.90 -23.37
CA LEU A 94 -12.14 6.20 -22.98
C LEU A 94 -13.38 7.08 -22.92
N GLY A 95 -13.22 8.40 -22.95
CA GLY A 95 -14.29 9.37 -22.79
C GLY A 95 -14.57 9.71 -21.32
N GLU A 96 -15.03 10.92 -21.08
CA GLU A 96 -15.28 11.48 -19.74
C GLU A 96 -16.32 10.68 -18.96
N ALA A 97 -17.45 10.37 -19.60
CA ALA A 97 -18.54 9.62 -18.97
C ALA A 97 -18.11 8.23 -18.46
N MET A 98 -17.19 7.57 -19.15
CA MET A 98 -16.70 6.25 -18.72
C MET A 98 -15.78 6.35 -17.50
N ILE A 99 -14.89 7.34 -17.46
CA ILE A 99 -14.00 7.56 -16.30
C ILE A 99 -14.81 7.98 -15.08
N ASP A 100 -15.80 8.84 -15.23
CA ASP A 100 -16.68 9.27 -14.15
C ASP A 100 -17.52 8.11 -13.61
N SER A 101 -17.99 7.21 -14.50
CA SER A 101 -18.71 6.00 -14.08
C SER A 101 -17.83 4.99 -13.31
N LEU A 102 -16.51 5.00 -13.56
CA LEU A 102 -15.54 4.16 -12.85
C LEU A 102 -15.06 4.79 -11.53
N GLY A 103 -15.42 6.06 -11.25
CA GLY A 103 -15.02 6.75 -10.03
C GLY A 103 -13.51 6.95 -9.91
N ILE A 104 -12.79 7.05 -11.04
CA ILE A 104 -11.33 7.17 -11.04
C ILE A 104 -10.94 8.63 -10.75
N GLU A 105 -10.45 8.88 -9.57
CA GLU A 105 -9.95 10.18 -9.11
C GLU A 105 -8.46 10.11 -8.73
N VAL A 106 -7.84 11.28 -8.60
CA VAL A 106 -6.47 11.37 -8.05
C VAL A 106 -6.53 11.19 -6.54
N GLU A 107 -6.23 10.02 -6.08
CA GLU A 107 -6.18 9.74 -4.65
C GLU A 107 -4.92 10.34 -4.00
N ASN A 108 -5.03 10.64 -2.69
CA ASN A 108 -3.90 11.10 -1.89
C ASN A 108 -2.92 9.98 -1.54
N THR A 109 -3.35 8.73 -1.69
CA THR A 109 -2.58 7.52 -1.40
C THR A 109 -2.60 6.57 -2.58
N PHE A 110 -1.60 5.71 -2.66
CA PHE A 110 -1.55 4.64 -3.66
C PHE A 110 -0.93 3.37 -3.06
N THR A 111 -1.34 2.24 -3.61
CA THR A 111 -0.79 0.94 -3.19
C THR A 111 0.53 0.67 -3.88
N VAL A 112 1.54 0.34 -3.09
CA VAL A 112 2.83 -0.18 -3.56
C VAL A 112 2.80 -1.69 -3.41
N GLY A 113 2.98 -2.42 -4.51
CA GLY A 113 3.12 -3.87 -4.47
C GLY A 113 4.41 -4.25 -3.73
N ILE A 114 4.27 -5.03 -2.66
CA ILE A 114 5.40 -5.51 -1.86
C ILE A 114 5.47 -7.03 -1.90
N ASP A 115 6.67 -7.56 -1.79
CA ASP A 115 6.93 -8.98 -1.57
C ASP A 115 7.50 -9.15 -0.15
N LEU A 116 6.59 -9.18 0.82
CA LEU A 116 6.97 -9.24 2.23
C LEU A 116 7.71 -10.54 2.56
N GLU A 117 7.36 -11.65 1.91
CA GLU A 117 8.02 -12.93 2.10
C GLU A 117 9.52 -12.84 1.73
N LYS A 118 9.83 -12.27 0.56
CA LYS A 118 11.22 -12.06 0.13
C LYS A 118 11.95 -10.99 0.96
N ALA A 119 11.24 -9.93 1.36
CA ALA A 119 11.83 -8.88 2.19
C ALA A 119 12.32 -9.43 3.53
N LEU A 120 11.51 -10.30 4.18
CA LEU A 120 11.86 -10.94 5.44
C LEU A 120 12.92 -12.05 5.27
N ALA A 121 12.85 -12.83 4.18
CA ALA A 121 13.84 -13.86 3.90
C ALA A 121 15.23 -13.28 3.58
N LYS A 122 15.29 -12.11 2.95
CA LYS A 122 16.54 -11.45 2.57
C LYS A 122 16.47 -9.94 2.88
N PRO A 123 16.69 -9.54 4.14
CA PRO A 123 16.74 -8.13 4.54
C PRO A 123 17.75 -7.33 3.71
N LYS A 124 17.44 -6.05 3.47
CA LYS A 124 18.22 -5.12 2.63
C LYS A 124 18.32 -5.49 1.15
N SER A 125 17.54 -6.45 0.68
CA SER A 125 17.38 -6.72 -0.76
C SER A 125 16.51 -5.65 -1.44
N SER A 126 16.37 -5.74 -2.77
CA SER A 126 15.46 -4.85 -3.53
C SER A 126 13.98 -5.03 -3.18
N ALA A 127 13.60 -6.18 -2.62
CA ALA A 127 12.25 -6.43 -2.12
C ALA A 127 11.99 -5.76 -0.77
N ASP A 128 13.04 -5.51 0.00
CA ASP A 128 12.98 -4.87 1.30
C ASP A 128 13.06 -3.34 1.14
N ILE A 129 11.93 -2.74 0.82
CA ILE A 129 11.81 -1.33 0.47
C ILE A 129 12.01 -0.41 1.66
N VAL A 130 12.53 0.80 1.40
CA VAL A 130 12.65 1.87 2.38
C VAL A 130 11.29 2.50 2.64
N LEU A 131 10.95 2.66 3.91
CA LEU A 131 9.71 3.27 4.37
C LEU A 131 9.73 4.79 4.27
N ARG A 132 8.55 5.39 4.15
CA ARG A 132 8.35 6.84 4.12
C ARG A 132 7.31 7.24 5.16
N GLU A 133 7.36 8.50 5.57
CA GLU A 133 6.32 9.07 6.43
C GLU A 133 4.92 8.82 5.88
N GLY A 134 4.02 8.36 6.75
CA GLY A 134 2.63 8.07 6.40
C GLY A 134 2.41 6.75 5.68
N ASP A 135 3.45 5.91 5.51
CA ASP A 135 3.26 4.55 4.99
C ASP A 135 2.39 3.73 5.94
N VAL A 136 1.45 2.98 5.39
CA VAL A 136 0.61 2.03 6.12
C VAL A 136 0.83 0.63 5.55
N ILE A 137 1.32 -0.28 6.39
CA ILE A 137 1.53 -1.68 6.03
C ILE A 137 0.35 -2.49 6.58
N SER A 138 -0.38 -3.17 5.69
CA SER A 138 -1.50 -4.05 6.07
C SER A 138 -1.14 -5.50 5.74
N ILE A 139 -1.19 -6.36 6.75
CA ILE A 139 -0.88 -7.79 6.63
C ILE A 139 -2.17 -8.58 6.87
N PRO A 140 -2.82 -9.12 5.82
CA PRO A 140 -4.07 -9.83 5.96
C PRO A 140 -3.88 -11.20 6.61
N LYS A 141 -4.99 -11.74 7.13
CA LYS A 141 -5.06 -13.11 7.58
C LYS A 141 -5.12 -14.05 6.38
N ASN A 142 -4.42 -15.18 6.47
CA ASN A 142 -4.57 -16.27 5.51
C ASN A 142 -5.92 -16.95 5.74
N THR A 143 -6.87 -16.73 4.81
CA THR A 143 -8.20 -17.36 4.84
C THR A 143 -8.23 -18.66 4.06
N ASN A 144 -7.18 -18.96 3.30
CA ASN A 144 -7.09 -20.15 2.45
C ASN A 144 -8.31 -20.34 1.52
N THR A 145 -8.77 -19.24 0.92
CA THR A 145 -9.95 -19.23 0.04
C THR A 145 -9.66 -18.53 -1.29
N VAL A 146 -10.45 -18.89 -2.30
CA VAL A 146 -10.51 -18.24 -3.62
C VAL A 146 -11.91 -17.73 -3.83
N THR A 147 -12.05 -16.46 -4.18
CA THR A 147 -13.32 -15.83 -4.53
C THR A 147 -13.43 -15.77 -6.05
N ILE A 148 -14.56 -16.19 -6.58
CA ILE A 148 -14.88 -16.20 -8.01
C ILE A 148 -16.03 -15.23 -8.23
N ASP A 149 -15.78 -14.17 -9.00
CA ASP A 149 -16.72 -13.09 -9.27
C ASP A 149 -16.81 -12.77 -10.76
N GLY A 150 -17.79 -11.94 -11.11
CA GLY A 150 -18.00 -11.46 -12.47
C GLY A 150 -19.00 -12.28 -13.26
N ALA A 151 -18.72 -12.52 -14.55
CA ALA A 151 -19.65 -13.20 -15.46
C ALA A 151 -19.60 -14.74 -15.31
N VAL A 152 -19.92 -15.22 -14.12
CA VAL A 152 -20.08 -16.64 -13.76
C VAL A 152 -21.52 -16.94 -13.38
N MET A 153 -21.91 -18.21 -13.41
CA MET A 153 -23.30 -18.60 -13.09
C MET A 153 -23.66 -18.30 -11.63
N MET A 154 -22.75 -18.58 -10.71
CA MET A 154 -22.92 -18.34 -9.25
C MET A 154 -21.63 -17.80 -8.64
N PRO A 155 -21.49 -16.48 -8.47
CA PRO A 155 -20.38 -15.91 -7.72
C PRO A 155 -20.31 -16.53 -6.32
N ASN A 156 -19.15 -17.03 -5.92
CA ASN A 156 -18.95 -17.67 -4.62
C ASN A 156 -17.49 -17.61 -4.15
N THR A 157 -17.28 -18.01 -2.90
CA THR A 157 -15.96 -18.18 -2.31
C THR A 157 -15.79 -19.64 -1.89
N VAL A 158 -14.72 -20.26 -2.37
CA VAL A 158 -14.42 -21.68 -2.11
C VAL A 158 -13.05 -21.84 -1.45
N SER A 159 -12.81 -22.98 -0.83
CA SER A 159 -11.50 -23.29 -0.24
C SER A 159 -10.41 -23.38 -1.30
N TYR A 160 -9.26 -22.79 -1.03
CA TYR A 160 -8.08 -22.94 -1.88
C TYR A 160 -7.56 -24.38 -1.81
N LEU A 161 -7.25 -24.93 -2.96
CA LEU A 161 -6.59 -26.22 -3.11
C LEU A 161 -5.33 -26.04 -3.95
N GLU A 162 -4.21 -26.48 -3.41
CA GLU A 162 -2.91 -26.38 -4.09
C GLU A 162 -2.91 -27.17 -5.41
N GLY A 163 -2.27 -26.61 -6.45
CA GLY A 163 -2.15 -27.23 -7.76
C GLY A 163 -3.42 -27.19 -8.62
N LYS A 164 -4.50 -26.53 -8.18
CA LYS A 164 -5.69 -26.33 -9.01
C LYS A 164 -5.59 -25.05 -9.83
N ASP A 165 -6.07 -25.12 -11.06
CA ASP A 165 -6.07 -24.02 -12.04
C ASP A 165 -7.38 -23.18 -12.00
N ILE A 166 -7.43 -22.14 -12.81
CA ILE A 166 -8.60 -21.26 -12.92
C ILE A 166 -9.85 -22.05 -13.33
N ASP A 167 -9.71 -23.02 -14.22
CA ASP A 167 -10.85 -23.75 -14.76
C ASP A 167 -11.49 -24.65 -13.69
N TYR A 168 -10.70 -25.18 -12.74
CA TYR A 168 -11.22 -25.86 -11.57
C TYR A 168 -12.12 -24.94 -10.73
N TYR A 169 -11.63 -23.74 -10.39
CA TYR A 169 -12.39 -22.78 -9.58
C TYR A 169 -13.63 -22.26 -10.31
N LEU A 170 -13.50 -22.02 -11.62
CA LEU A 170 -14.63 -21.61 -12.44
C LEU A 170 -15.76 -22.65 -12.45
N ASN A 171 -15.41 -23.94 -12.50
CA ASN A 171 -16.40 -25.02 -12.43
C ASN A 171 -17.12 -25.07 -11.08
N GLN A 172 -16.45 -24.67 -9.97
CA GLN A 172 -17.08 -24.57 -8.65
C GLN A 172 -18.14 -23.45 -8.59
N SER A 173 -18.09 -22.47 -9.51
CA SER A 173 -19.08 -21.40 -9.65
C SER A 173 -20.15 -21.68 -10.71
N GLY A 174 -20.24 -22.93 -11.18
CA GLY A 174 -21.19 -23.33 -12.22
C GLY A 174 -20.74 -22.96 -13.65
N GLY A 175 -19.50 -22.49 -13.83
CA GLY A 175 -18.96 -22.07 -15.11
C GLY A 175 -19.32 -20.63 -15.49
N TYR A 176 -19.16 -20.32 -16.78
CA TYR A 176 -19.42 -18.99 -17.32
C TYR A 176 -20.92 -18.72 -17.47
N SER A 177 -21.36 -17.50 -17.21
CA SER A 177 -22.68 -17.01 -17.58
C SER A 177 -22.79 -16.81 -19.12
N GLU A 178 -24.00 -16.66 -19.64
CA GLU A 178 -24.24 -16.49 -21.08
C GLU A 178 -23.52 -15.31 -21.71
N ASN A 179 -23.35 -14.22 -20.96
CA ASN A 179 -22.73 -12.99 -21.42
C ASN A 179 -21.21 -12.94 -21.16
N ALA A 180 -20.59 -14.04 -20.74
CA ALA A 180 -19.19 -14.08 -20.36
C ALA A 180 -18.25 -13.98 -21.57
N LYS A 181 -17.29 -13.08 -21.51
CA LYS A 181 -16.19 -13.01 -22.47
C LYS A 181 -15.05 -13.93 -22.02
N LYS A 182 -15.10 -15.20 -22.41
CA LYS A 182 -14.21 -16.28 -21.93
C LYS A 182 -12.71 -16.00 -22.08
N SER A 183 -12.33 -15.15 -23.04
CA SER A 183 -10.93 -14.74 -23.25
C SER A 183 -10.45 -13.64 -22.28
N LYS A 184 -11.34 -13.03 -21.50
CA LYS A 184 -11.01 -11.98 -20.53
C LYS A 184 -11.20 -12.50 -19.11
N LYS A 185 -10.26 -13.34 -18.68
CA LYS A 185 -10.12 -13.75 -17.27
C LYS A 185 -8.82 -13.16 -16.73
N PHE A 186 -8.85 -12.79 -15.48
CA PHE A 186 -7.68 -12.29 -14.77
C PHE A 186 -7.74 -12.70 -13.30
N ILE A 187 -6.59 -12.79 -12.66
CA ILE A 187 -6.47 -13.08 -11.24
C ILE A 187 -6.10 -11.79 -10.54
N VAL A 188 -6.85 -11.44 -9.50
CA VAL A 188 -6.51 -10.35 -8.60
C VAL A 188 -5.97 -10.94 -7.30
N TYR A 189 -4.69 -10.74 -7.03
CA TYR A 189 -4.08 -11.16 -5.78
C TYR A 189 -4.42 -10.21 -4.64
N MET A 190 -4.39 -10.68 -3.39
CA MET A 190 -4.69 -9.86 -2.22
C MET A 190 -3.78 -8.62 -2.08
N ASN A 191 -2.57 -8.67 -2.61
CA ASN A 191 -1.64 -7.52 -2.66
C ASN A 191 -1.98 -6.50 -3.77
N GLY A 192 -3.06 -6.71 -4.53
CA GLY A 192 -3.49 -5.83 -5.63
C GLY A 192 -2.82 -6.09 -6.97
N GLN A 193 -1.95 -7.08 -7.09
CA GLN A 193 -1.39 -7.49 -8.38
C GLN A 193 -2.45 -8.18 -9.24
N ILE A 194 -2.37 -7.98 -10.55
CA ILE A 194 -3.28 -8.58 -11.54
C ILE A 194 -2.46 -9.36 -12.56
N THR A 195 -2.91 -10.57 -12.88
CA THR A 195 -2.29 -11.44 -13.89
C THR A 195 -3.34 -11.92 -14.88
#